data_76ea89863bf763b1540b09a5c2bf3f3e
#
_entry.id   76ea89863bf763b1540b09a5c2bf3f3e
#
_cell.length_a   1.000
_cell.length_b   1.000
_cell.length_c   1.000
_cell.angle_alpha   90.00
_cell.angle_beta   90.00
_cell.angle_gamma   90.00
#
_symmetry.space_group_name_H-M   'P 1'
#
loop_
_entity.id
_entity.type
_entity.pdbx_description
1 polymer ?
#
loop_
_entity_poly.entity_id
_entity_poly.type
_entity_poly.pdbx_seq_one_letter_code
_entity_poly.pdbx_strand_id
1 'polypeptide(L)'
;MIELGVFLATPNLSDAEKQRISSWVDALSNHDTLHGPNEHYVAISYHISLFISRRCGNDRLFEMIRSMSRQTLRYSHLALRDTVRRDTSRKLWKNLSDFLAVRDAANASKIARELVDASGKSARMYLASSNQT
;
A
#
# COMPACT_ATOMS: atom_id res chain seq x y z
N MET A 1 -8.37 2.17 8.80
CA MET A 1 -8.90 3.33 8.04
C MET A 1 -8.61 3.29 6.56
N ILE A 2 -7.43 2.87 6.14
CA ILE A 2 -7.13 2.76 4.71
C ILE A 2 -8.03 1.73 4.04
N GLU A 3 -8.38 0.65 4.72
CA GLU A 3 -9.30 -0.37 4.21
C GLU A 3 -10.68 0.22 3.93
N LEU A 4 -11.17 1.14 4.76
CA LEU A 4 -12.43 1.84 4.50
C LEU A 4 -12.32 2.74 3.27
N GLY A 5 -11.20 3.46 3.15
CA GLY A 5 -10.94 4.28 1.97
C GLY A 5 -10.95 3.47 0.68
N VAL A 6 -10.28 2.32 0.68
CA VAL A 6 -10.26 1.41 -0.48
C VAL A 6 -11.65 0.86 -0.76
N PHE A 7 -12.39 0.46 0.26
CA PHE A 7 -13.75 -0.05 0.11
C PHE A 7 -14.66 0.97 -0.57
N LEU A 8 -14.62 2.23 -0.09
CA LEU A 8 -15.45 3.30 -0.63
C LEU A 8 -14.98 3.76 -2.01
N ALA A 9 -13.67 3.71 -2.28
CA ALA A 9 -13.11 4.15 -3.56
C ALA A 9 -13.38 3.16 -4.70
N THR A 10 -13.43 1.86 -4.40
CA THR A 10 -13.52 0.83 -5.44
C THR A 10 -14.64 1.06 -6.45
N PRO A 11 -15.90 1.35 -6.05
CA PRO A 11 -16.95 1.62 -7.03
C PRO A 11 -16.78 2.93 -7.78
N ASN A 12 -15.95 3.85 -7.28
CA ASN A 12 -15.75 5.17 -7.88
C ASN A 12 -14.59 5.22 -8.88
N LEU A 13 -13.81 4.14 -8.97
CA LEU A 13 -12.67 4.10 -9.89
C LEU A 13 -13.16 3.92 -11.33
N SER A 14 -12.67 4.77 -12.23
CA SER A 14 -12.89 4.61 -13.67
C SER A 14 -11.99 3.51 -14.23
N ASP A 15 -12.30 3.01 -15.43
CA ASP A 15 -11.47 2.00 -16.08
C ASP A 15 -10.05 2.53 -16.35
N ALA A 16 -9.93 3.81 -16.74
CA ALA A 16 -8.63 4.44 -16.93
C ALA A 16 -7.83 4.49 -15.62
N GLU A 17 -8.49 4.79 -14.50
CA GLU A 17 -7.87 4.83 -13.19
C GLU A 17 -7.42 3.45 -12.74
N LYS A 18 -8.22 2.42 -12.97
CA LYS A 18 -7.84 1.04 -12.68
C LYS A 18 -6.62 0.60 -13.49
N GLN A 19 -6.54 1.01 -14.75
CA GLN A 19 -5.37 0.73 -15.58
C GLN A 19 -4.11 1.43 -15.07
N ARG A 20 -4.23 2.67 -14.60
CA ARG A 20 -3.10 3.38 -13.99
C ARG A 20 -2.60 2.65 -12.75
N ILE A 21 -3.50 2.23 -11.89
CA ILE A 21 -3.15 1.47 -10.68
C ILE A 21 -2.42 0.19 -11.06
N SER A 22 -2.96 -0.55 -12.02
CA SER A 22 -2.35 -1.79 -12.51
C SER A 22 -0.93 -1.55 -13.04
N SER A 23 -0.72 -0.48 -13.79
CA SER A 23 0.58 -0.09 -14.32
C SER A 23 1.58 0.21 -13.20
N TRP A 24 1.17 0.96 -12.18
CA TRP A 24 2.04 1.25 -11.04
C TRP A 24 2.35 0.00 -10.21
N VAL A 25 1.39 -0.89 -10.05
CA VAL A 25 1.60 -2.16 -9.36
C VAL A 25 2.58 -3.04 -10.14
N ASP A 26 2.50 -3.06 -11.47
CA ASP A 26 3.47 -3.75 -12.31
C ASP A 26 4.87 -3.15 -12.15
N ALA A 27 4.97 -1.83 -12.01
CA ALA A 27 6.25 -1.17 -11.74
C ALA A 27 6.85 -1.61 -10.41
N LEU A 28 6.02 -1.82 -9.38
CA LEU A 28 6.49 -2.39 -8.11
C LEU A 28 7.02 -3.81 -8.28
N SER A 29 6.32 -4.62 -9.08
CA SER A 29 6.71 -6.02 -9.31
C SER A 29 8.01 -6.14 -10.10
N ASN A 30 8.27 -5.19 -10.98
CA ASN A 30 9.46 -5.18 -11.84
C ASN A 30 10.64 -4.43 -11.20
N HIS A 31 10.44 -3.80 -10.05
CA HIS A 31 11.51 -3.10 -9.37
C HIS A 31 12.55 -4.09 -8.87
N ASP A 32 13.82 -3.83 -9.18
CA ASP A 32 14.93 -4.65 -8.69
C ASP A 32 15.14 -4.41 -7.21
N THR A 33 14.61 -5.30 -6.39
CA THR A 33 14.66 -5.20 -4.93
C THR A 33 15.99 -5.65 -4.34
N LEU A 34 16.82 -6.35 -5.13
CA LEU A 34 18.14 -6.77 -4.67
C LEU A 34 19.16 -5.63 -4.78
N HIS A 35 19.00 -4.77 -5.78
CA HIS A 35 19.96 -3.71 -6.11
C HIS A 35 19.35 -2.31 -6.15
N GLY A 36 18.02 -2.21 -6.19
CA GLY A 36 17.33 -0.93 -6.27
C GLY A 36 17.16 -0.24 -4.91
N PRO A 37 17.09 1.11 -4.89
CA PRO A 37 16.81 1.83 -3.66
C PRO A 37 15.43 1.50 -3.10
N ASN A 38 15.37 1.22 -1.79
CA ASN A 38 14.15 0.95 -1.08
C ASN A 38 13.16 2.13 -1.17
N GLU A 39 13.69 3.35 -1.24
CA GLU A 39 12.89 4.58 -1.30
C GLU A 39 11.97 4.63 -2.51
N HIS A 40 12.40 4.12 -3.66
CA HIS A 40 11.57 4.11 -4.87
C HIS A 40 10.33 3.24 -4.70
N TYR A 41 10.52 2.05 -4.13
CA TYR A 41 9.40 1.14 -3.85
C TYR A 41 8.40 1.77 -2.89
N VAL A 42 8.89 2.35 -1.80
CA VAL A 42 8.03 2.98 -0.79
C VAL A 42 7.29 4.19 -1.39
N ALA A 43 7.97 5.01 -2.18
CA ALA A 43 7.35 6.17 -2.82
C ALA A 43 6.22 5.77 -3.76
N ILE A 44 6.42 4.74 -4.58
CA ILE A 44 5.39 4.26 -5.51
C ILE A 44 4.19 3.69 -4.74
N SER A 45 4.43 2.86 -3.73
CA SER A 45 3.35 2.27 -2.94
C SER A 45 2.56 3.33 -2.17
N TYR A 46 3.23 4.34 -1.64
CA TYR A 46 2.59 5.48 -0.99
C TYR A 46 1.70 6.25 -1.97
N HIS A 47 2.22 6.51 -3.16
CA HIS A 47 1.47 7.21 -4.22
C HIS A 47 0.21 6.43 -4.62
N ILE A 48 0.31 5.11 -4.79
CA ILE A 48 -0.85 4.28 -5.13
C ILE A 48 -1.90 4.36 -4.02
N SER A 49 -1.49 4.27 -2.78
CA SER A 49 -2.39 4.32 -1.63
C SER A 49 -3.17 5.64 -1.59
N LEU A 50 -2.50 6.77 -1.79
CA LEU A 50 -3.15 8.08 -1.81
C LEU A 50 -4.05 8.25 -3.03
N PHE A 51 -3.62 7.76 -4.19
CA PHE A 51 -4.42 7.83 -5.41
C PHE A 51 -5.76 7.12 -5.24
N ILE A 52 -5.75 5.92 -4.68
CA ILE A 52 -6.96 5.15 -4.42
C ILE A 52 -7.82 5.86 -3.36
N SER A 53 -7.22 6.23 -2.24
CA SER A 53 -7.94 6.82 -1.11
C SER A 53 -8.61 8.14 -1.45
N ARG A 54 -8.02 8.92 -2.35
CA ARG A 54 -8.60 10.20 -2.81
C ARG A 54 -9.97 10.00 -3.45
N ARG A 55 -10.25 8.83 -3.96
CA ARG A 55 -11.50 8.50 -4.65
C ARG A 55 -12.56 7.88 -3.75
N CYS A 56 -12.36 7.92 -2.43
CA CYS A 56 -13.32 7.38 -1.48
C CYS A 56 -14.62 8.20 -1.38
N GLY A 57 -14.63 9.40 -1.94
CA GLY A 57 -15.81 10.27 -1.93
C GLY A 57 -16.04 11.00 -0.61
N ASN A 58 -15.06 10.98 0.30
CA ASN A 58 -15.15 11.63 1.61
C ASN A 58 -13.82 12.35 1.88
N ASP A 59 -13.83 13.68 1.78
CA ASP A 59 -12.61 14.49 1.93
C ASP A 59 -12.00 14.37 3.32
N ARG A 60 -12.83 14.30 4.34
CA ARG A 60 -12.37 14.19 5.74
C ARG A 60 -11.67 12.85 5.97
N LEU A 61 -12.25 11.76 5.45
CA LEU A 61 -11.62 10.43 5.53
C LEU A 61 -10.29 10.43 4.77
N PHE A 62 -10.26 11.00 3.56
CA PHE A 62 -9.03 11.09 2.79
C PHE A 62 -7.93 11.84 3.54
N GLU A 63 -8.25 12.97 4.15
CA GLU A 63 -7.26 13.76 4.92
C GLU A 63 -6.75 12.98 6.13
N MET A 64 -7.60 12.22 6.80
CA MET A 64 -7.18 11.35 7.90
C MET A 64 -6.24 10.25 7.41
N ILE A 65 -6.56 9.59 6.30
CA ILE A 65 -5.72 8.55 5.71
C ILE A 65 -4.37 9.14 5.30
N ARG A 66 -4.38 10.32 4.66
CA ARG A 66 -3.15 11.00 4.23
C ARG A 66 -2.25 11.31 5.42
N SER A 67 -2.81 11.85 6.49
CA SER A 67 -2.07 12.18 7.70
C SER A 67 -1.46 10.94 8.34
N MET A 68 -2.23 9.87 8.49
CA MET A 68 -1.75 8.61 9.06
C MET A 68 -0.67 7.96 8.18
N SER A 69 -0.88 7.96 6.87
CA SER A 69 0.09 7.39 5.93
C SER A 69 1.42 8.12 5.98
N ARG A 70 1.38 9.45 6.13
CA ARG A 70 2.58 10.26 6.29
C ARG A 70 3.34 9.89 7.57
N GLN A 71 2.62 9.69 8.68
CA GLN A 71 3.23 9.28 9.94
C GLN A 71 3.88 7.90 9.86
N THR A 72 3.26 6.97 9.12
CA THR A 72 3.75 5.60 9.00
C THR A 72 4.79 5.42 7.89
N LEU A 73 5.01 6.42 7.06
CA LEU A 73 5.92 6.34 5.91
C LEU A 73 7.33 5.92 6.35
N ARG A 74 7.84 6.48 7.45
CA ARG A 74 9.14 6.14 8.00
C ARG A 74 9.22 4.67 8.40
N TYR A 75 8.16 4.13 9.00
CA TYR A 75 8.09 2.72 9.38
C TYR A 75 8.04 1.81 8.16
N SER A 76 7.39 2.25 7.09
CA SER A 76 7.36 1.51 5.82
C SER A 76 8.76 1.36 5.24
N HIS A 77 9.60 2.41 5.32
CA HIS A 77 11.00 2.31 4.89
C HIS A 77 11.75 1.24 5.67
N LEU A 78 11.54 1.17 6.98
CA LEU A 78 12.19 0.16 7.83
C LEU A 78 11.69 -1.25 7.52
N ALA A 79 10.37 -1.42 7.40
CA ALA A 79 9.77 -2.73 7.15
C ALA A 79 10.19 -3.32 5.81
N LEU A 80 10.32 -2.48 4.78
CA LEU A 80 10.60 -2.92 3.42
C LEU A 80 12.09 -3.06 3.10
N ARG A 81 12.96 -2.93 4.09
CA ARG A 81 14.38 -3.31 3.97
C ARG A 81 14.54 -4.82 3.81
N ASP A 82 13.64 -5.60 4.40
CA ASP A 82 13.63 -7.05 4.30
C ASP A 82 13.08 -7.46 2.92
N THR A 83 13.88 -8.22 2.16
CA THR A 83 13.50 -8.68 0.81
C THR A 83 12.28 -9.58 0.85
N VAL A 84 12.14 -10.43 1.86
CA VAL A 84 10.97 -11.29 2.03
C VAL A 84 9.71 -10.45 2.21
N ARG A 85 9.80 -9.37 2.98
CA ARG A 85 8.69 -8.45 3.18
C ARG A 85 8.30 -7.74 1.90
N ARG A 86 9.28 -7.31 1.11
CA ARG A 86 9.00 -6.68 -0.19
C ARG A 86 8.30 -7.65 -1.13
N ASP A 87 8.70 -8.90 -1.15
CA ASP A 87 8.04 -9.92 -1.98
C ASP A 87 6.59 -10.16 -1.54
N THR A 88 6.35 -10.24 -0.23
CA THR A 88 4.99 -10.35 0.31
C THR A 88 4.15 -9.13 -0.07
N SER A 89 4.72 -7.93 0.10
CA SER A 89 4.06 -6.68 -0.25
C SER A 89 3.69 -6.64 -1.74
N ARG A 90 4.59 -7.06 -2.64
CA ARG A 90 4.31 -7.09 -4.08
C ARG A 90 3.15 -8.01 -4.42
N LYS A 91 3.09 -9.18 -3.80
CA LYS A 91 1.98 -10.12 -4.01
C LYS A 91 0.66 -9.53 -3.55
N LEU A 92 0.66 -8.87 -2.40
CA LEU A 92 -0.53 -8.20 -1.88
C LEU A 92 -0.98 -7.06 -2.80
N TRP A 93 -0.05 -6.24 -3.30
CA TRP A 93 -0.39 -5.18 -4.23
C TRP A 93 -0.99 -5.71 -5.53
N LYS A 94 -0.46 -6.81 -6.06
CA LYS A 94 -1.00 -7.44 -7.25
C LYS A 94 -2.42 -7.94 -7.00
N ASN A 95 -2.65 -8.61 -5.87
CA ASN A 95 -3.98 -9.08 -5.49
C ASN A 95 -4.96 -7.92 -5.34
N LEU A 96 -4.52 -6.82 -4.73
CA LEU A 96 -5.34 -5.62 -4.60
C LEU A 96 -5.75 -5.08 -5.97
N SER A 97 -4.80 -4.96 -6.89
CA SER A 97 -5.06 -4.49 -8.25
C SER A 97 -6.07 -5.38 -8.96
N ASP A 98 -5.95 -6.70 -8.82
CA ASP A 98 -6.87 -7.66 -9.45
C ASP A 98 -8.29 -7.50 -8.90
N PHE A 99 -8.45 -7.33 -7.57
CA PHE A 99 -9.76 -7.11 -6.97
C PHE A 99 -10.36 -5.76 -7.36
N LEU A 100 -9.55 -4.72 -7.48
CA LEU A 100 -10.02 -3.42 -7.97
C LEU A 100 -10.51 -3.52 -9.42
N ALA A 101 -9.82 -4.28 -10.26
CA ALA A 101 -10.19 -4.45 -11.66
C ALA A 101 -11.57 -5.06 -11.83
N VAL A 102 -11.95 -6.00 -10.96
CA VAL A 102 -13.27 -6.64 -10.97
C VAL A 102 -14.26 -5.97 -10.02
N ARG A 103 -13.90 -4.83 -9.43
CA ARG A 103 -14.73 -4.04 -8.51
C ARG A 103 -15.18 -4.81 -7.28
N ASP A 104 -14.34 -5.72 -6.79
CA ASP A 104 -14.58 -6.46 -5.56
C ASP A 104 -14.09 -5.65 -4.36
N ALA A 105 -14.94 -4.73 -3.89
CA ALA A 105 -14.59 -3.81 -2.82
C ALA A 105 -14.27 -4.52 -1.51
N ALA A 106 -14.99 -5.58 -1.18
CA ALA A 106 -14.80 -6.31 0.08
C ALA A 106 -13.43 -6.97 0.15
N ASN A 107 -13.02 -7.68 -0.92
CA ASN A 107 -11.72 -8.32 -0.97
C ASN A 107 -10.59 -7.31 -1.13
N ALA A 108 -10.79 -6.23 -1.92
CA ALA A 108 -9.81 -5.16 -2.03
C ALA A 108 -9.52 -4.52 -0.67
N SER A 109 -10.56 -4.23 0.10
CA SER A 109 -10.44 -3.68 1.45
C SER A 109 -9.66 -4.61 2.38
N LYS A 110 -9.94 -5.91 2.31
CA LYS A 110 -9.26 -6.91 3.12
C LYS A 110 -7.76 -6.96 2.81
N ILE A 111 -7.39 -6.91 1.54
CA ILE A 111 -5.97 -6.89 1.12
C ILE A 111 -5.29 -5.61 1.59
N ALA A 112 -5.96 -4.45 1.48
CA ALA A 112 -5.42 -3.19 1.97
C ALA A 112 -5.09 -3.25 3.46
N ARG A 113 -5.95 -3.87 4.25
CA ARG A 113 -5.71 -4.10 5.68
C ARG A 113 -4.49 -4.98 5.90
N GLU A 114 -4.35 -6.05 5.14
CA GLU A 114 -3.19 -6.95 5.24
C GLU A 114 -1.88 -6.21 4.93
N LEU A 115 -1.88 -5.32 3.94
CA LEU A 115 -0.71 -4.51 3.60
C LEU A 115 -0.28 -3.64 4.79
N VAL A 116 -1.23 -2.99 5.44
CA VAL A 116 -0.95 -2.10 6.57
C VAL A 116 -0.49 -2.90 7.79
N ASP A 117 -1.20 -3.99 8.12
CA ASP A 117 -0.88 -4.81 9.28
C ASP A 117 0.51 -5.44 9.16
N ALA A 118 0.84 -5.95 7.98
CA ALA A 118 2.15 -6.55 7.73
C ALA A 118 3.28 -5.53 7.90
N SER A 119 3.13 -4.33 7.34
CA SER A 119 4.12 -3.26 7.46
C SER A 119 4.29 -2.80 8.90
N GLY A 120 3.18 -2.60 9.62
CA GLY A 120 3.21 -2.16 11.00
C GLY A 120 3.86 -3.19 11.92
N LYS A 121 3.55 -4.47 11.73
CA LYS A 121 4.14 -5.56 12.51
C LYS A 121 5.65 -5.64 12.30
N SER A 122 6.11 -5.58 11.05
CA SER A 122 7.53 -5.65 10.73
C SER A 122 8.31 -4.46 11.29
N ALA A 123 7.76 -3.26 11.22
CA ALA A 123 8.38 -2.08 11.77
C ALA A 123 8.52 -2.17 13.29
N ARG A 124 7.48 -2.65 13.98
CA ARG A 124 7.53 -2.84 15.43
C ARG A 124 8.59 -3.87 15.84
N MET A 125 8.69 -4.97 15.12
CA MET A 125 9.71 -5.99 15.37
C MET A 125 11.11 -5.45 15.17
N TYR A 126 11.32 -4.67 14.10
CA TYR A 126 12.61 -4.05 13.82
C TYR A 126 13.02 -3.08 14.93
N LEU A 127 12.11 -2.21 15.37
CA LEU A 127 12.38 -1.24 16.43
C LEU A 127 12.65 -1.92 17.77
N ALA A 128 11.90 -2.96 18.11
CA ALA A 128 12.11 -3.73 19.32
C ALA A 128 13.50 -4.40 19.32
N SER A 129 13.91 -4.97 18.19
CA SER A 129 15.23 -5.57 18.02
C SER A 129 16.36 -4.53 18.16
N SER A 130 16.17 -3.32 17.56
CA SER A 130 17.12 -2.22 17.68
C SER A 130 17.31 -1.74 19.12
N ASN A 131 16.23 -1.73 19.91
CA ASN A 131 16.26 -1.23 21.28
C ASN A 131 16.89 -2.22 22.27
N GLN A 132 17.11 -3.47 21.87
CA GLN A 132 17.72 -4.50 22.70
C GLN A 132 19.26 -4.52 22.61
N THR A 133 19.80 -3.74 21.73
CA THR A 133 21.26 -3.60 21.59
C THR A 133 21.75 -2.34 22.26
#